data_6b87d79ce900c529711a670011e4c3fd
#
_entry.id   6b87d79ce900c529711a670011e4c3fd
#
_cell.length_a   1.000
_cell.length_b   1.000
_cell.length_c   1.000
_cell.angle_alpha   90.00
_cell.angle_beta   90.00
_cell.angle_gamma   90.00
#
_symmetry.space_group_name_H-M   'P 1'
#
loop_
_entity.id
_entity.type
_entity.pdbx_description
1 polymer ?
#
loop_
_entity_poly.entity_id
_entity_poly.type
_entity_poly.pdbx_seq_one_letter_code
_entity_poly.pdbx_strand_id
1 'polypeptide(L)'
;MEQMTLFTPPYKYLIDSSSILAQKPSDAFPRLVHKSMWAMIEKSIRDQIIVTCSEIEEEVKNDKTIGSWFGSQQCTILPIDEEIQLNVRKIVTECPKMISFAGGQGSSSGDAFLIATAMKYNLTIITEENKEKHYKIPWVCKKYGIQTVNITELCVTEGWAF
;
A
#
# COMPACT_ATOMS: atom_id res chain seq x y z
N MET A 1 24.21 11.61 11.28
CA MET A 1 24.11 10.20 10.90
C MET A 1 23.17 9.52 11.89
N GLU A 2 22.05 9.02 11.38
CA GLU A 2 21.14 8.28 12.24
C GLU A 2 21.75 6.95 12.64
N GLN A 3 21.78 6.70 13.94
CA GLN A 3 22.15 5.38 14.42
C GLN A 3 20.95 4.46 14.29
N MET A 4 21.08 3.42 13.49
CA MET A 4 20.09 2.37 13.50
C MET A 4 20.15 1.64 14.84
N THR A 5 19.05 1.70 15.58
CA THR A 5 18.93 0.96 16.84
C THR A 5 18.35 -0.42 16.55
N LEU A 6 18.55 -1.36 17.48
CA LEU A 6 17.95 -2.70 17.38
C LEU A 6 16.42 -2.66 17.34
N PHE A 7 15.83 -1.52 17.71
CA PHE A 7 14.37 -1.33 17.78
C PHE A 7 13.81 -0.56 16.59
N THR A 8 14.67 -0.16 15.63
CA THR A 8 14.18 0.52 14.41
C THR A 8 13.49 -0.51 13.53
N PRO A 9 12.18 -0.36 13.25
CA PRO A 9 11.49 -1.29 12.38
C PRO A 9 12.07 -1.27 10.97
N PRO A 10 12.16 -2.41 10.29
CA PRO A 10 12.70 -2.47 8.93
C PRO A 10 11.70 -2.03 7.85
N TYR A 11 10.60 -1.42 8.24
CA TYR A 11 9.52 -1.03 7.34
C TYR A 11 10.03 -0.07 6.25
N LYS A 12 9.74 -0.37 5.01
CA LYS A 12 10.15 0.43 3.87
C LYS A 12 8.98 0.78 2.96
N TYR A 13 8.07 -0.15 2.77
CA TYR A 13 6.94 -0.02 1.85
C TYR A 13 5.62 -0.30 2.54
N LEU A 14 4.61 0.45 2.11
CA LEU A 14 3.23 0.25 2.53
C LEU A 14 2.43 -0.17 1.29
N ILE A 15 1.90 -1.39 1.28
CA ILE A 15 1.25 -1.94 0.08
C ILE A 15 -0.24 -1.66 0.05
N ASP A 16 -0.72 -1.19 -1.11
CA ASP A 16 -2.13 -0.93 -1.40
C ASP A 16 -2.81 -2.22 -1.91
N SER A 17 -4.13 -2.28 -1.73
CA SER A 17 -4.93 -3.41 -2.19
C SER A 17 -4.83 -3.63 -3.70
N SER A 18 -4.71 -2.57 -4.50
CA SER A 18 -4.58 -2.70 -5.96
C SER A 18 -3.35 -3.53 -6.34
N SER A 19 -2.25 -3.38 -5.62
CA SER A 19 -1.04 -4.16 -5.87
C SER A 19 -1.20 -5.60 -5.40
N ILE A 20 -1.86 -5.83 -4.28
CA ILE A 20 -2.15 -7.18 -3.79
C ILE A 20 -3.07 -7.91 -4.77
N LEU A 21 -4.11 -7.24 -5.25
CA LEU A 21 -5.10 -7.82 -6.16
C LEU A 21 -4.55 -8.05 -7.57
N ALA A 22 -3.41 -7.44 -7.91
CA ALA A 22 -2.77 -7.61 -9.21
C ALA A 22 -2.36 -9.06 -9.50
N GLN A 23 -2.33 -9.93 -8.48
CA GLN A 23 -2.02 -11.36 -8.63
C GLN A 23 -3.16 -12.20 -9.21
N LYS A 24 -4.34 -11.63 -9.41
CA LYS A 24 -5.47 -12.34 -9.99
C LYS A 24 -5.17 -12.83 -11.41
N PRO A 25 -5.78 -13.96 -11.85
CA PRO A 25 -5.51 -14.52 -13.17
C PRO A 25 -5.71 -13.57 -14.34
N SER A 26 -6.64 -12.62 -14.22
CA SER A 26 -6.96 -11.66 -15.29
C SER A 26 -6.37 -10.27 -15.04
N ASP A 27 -5.49 -10.13 -14.07
CA ASP A 27 -4.91 -8.83 -13.69
C ASP A 27 -3.47 -8.69 -14.22
N ALA A 28 -2.80 -7.60 -13.81
CA ALA A 28 -1.50 -7.20 -14.35
C ALA A 28 -0.37 -8.20 -14.10
N PHE A 29 -0.38 -8.88 -12.95
CA PHE A 29 0.70 -9.80 -12.57
C PHE A 29 0.14 -11.14 -12.07
N PRO A 30 -0.50 -11.94 -12.97
CA PRO A 30 -1.05 -13.22 -12.55
C PRO A 30 -0.02 -14.08 -11.83
N ARG A 31 -0.40 -14.61 -10.67
CA ARG A 31 0.52 -15.39 -9.82
C ARG A 31 1.14 -16.57 -10.55
N LEU A 32 0.38 -17.23 -11.40
CA LEU A 32 0.87 -18.41 -12.14
C LEU A 32 1.98 -18.06 -13.14
N VAL A 33 2.00 -16.81 -13.62
CA VAL A 33 3.00 -16.32 -14.57
C VAL A 33 4.19 -15.71 -13.84
N HIS A 34 3.94 -14.97 -12.77
CA HIS A 34 4.96 -14.19 -12.06
C HIS A 34 5.32 -14.80 -10.70
N LYS A 35 5.53 -16.11 -10.67
CA LYS A 35 5.78 -16.85 -9.41
C LYS A 35 6.98 -16.33 -8.63
N SER A 36 8.10 -16.10 -9.31
CA SER A 36 9.33 -15.65 -8.66
C SER A 36 9.19 -14.24 -8.07
N MET A 37 8.50 -13.37 -8.79
CA MET A 37 8.23 -12.02 -8.31
C MET A 37 7.37 -12.05 -7.03
N TRP A 38 6.29 -12.84 -7.03
CA TRP A 38 5.44 -12.96 -5.86
C TRP A 38 6.16 -13.60 -4.68
N ALA A 39 7.08 -14.53 -4.94
CA ALA A 39 7.92 -15.11 -3.89
C ALA A 39 8.79 -14.05 -3.21
N MET A 40 9.33 -13.10 -3.98
CA MET A 40 10.11 -11.98 -3.42
C MET A 40 9.24 -11.03 -2.61
N ILE A 41 8.03 -10.74 -3.10
CA ILE A 41 7.07 -9.91 -2.35
C ILE A 41 6.71 -10.60 -1.03
N GLU A 42 6.42 -11.89 -1.07
CA GLU A 42 6.09 -12.67 0.14
C GLU A 42 7.24 -12.66 1.15
N LYS A 43 8.47 -12.81 0.69
CA LYS A 43 9.64 -12.73 1.55
C LYS A 43 9.75 -11.35 2.20
N SER A 44 9.54 -10.28 1.44
CA SER A 44 9.57 -8.91 1.95
C SER A 44 8.47 -8.65 2.98
N ILE A 45 7.31 -9.27 2.81
CA ILE A 45 6.22 -9.21 3.80
C ILE A 45 6.66 -9.91 5.09
N ARG A 46 7.22 -11.11 4.99
CA ARG A 46 7.68 -11.85 6.17
C ARG A 46 8.82 -11.15 6.90
N ASP A 47 9.68 -10.47 6.15
CA ASP A 47 10.81 -9.73 6.70
C ASP A 47 10.40 -8.34 7.23
N GLN A 48 9.11 -8.01 7.20
CA GLN A 48 8.53 -6.74 7.65
C GLN A 48 9.03 -5.52 6.86
N ILE A 49 9.56 -5.73 5.68
CA ILE A 49 9.96 -4.64 4.77
C ILE A 49 8.71 -4.06 4.10
N ILE A 50 7.76 -4.92 3.73
CA ILE A 50 6.45 -4.53 3.20
C ILE A 50 5.42 -4.74 4.30
N VAL A 51 4.69 -3.68 4.64
CA VAL A 51 3.64 -3.67 5.65
C VAL A 51 2.38 -3.06 5.05
N THR A 52 1.27 -3.08 5.79
CA THR A 52 0.05 -2.42 5.35
C THR A 52 -0.73 -1.90 6.57
N CYS A 53 -1.92 -1.36 6.32
CA CYS A 53 -2.80 -0.87 7.38
C CYS A 53 -4.09 -1.68 7.40
N SER A 54 -4.87 -1.56 8.49
CA SER A 54 -6.08 -2.35 8.71
C SER A 54 -7.14 -2.16 7.63
N GLU A 55 -7.25 -0.95 7.07
CA GLU A 55 -8.23 -0.66 6.02
C GLU A 55 -7.94 -1.48 4.75
N ILE A 56 -6.66 -1.64 4.42
CA ILE A 56 -6.25 -2.45 3.26
C ILE A 56 -6.50 -3.93 3.54
N GLU A 57 -6.22 -4.39 4.73
CA GLU A 57 -6.51 -5.78 5.14
C GLU A 57 -8.00 -6.09 4.96
N GLU A 58 -8.88 -5.19 5.39
CA GLU A 58 -10.32 -5.37 5.23
C GLU A 58 -10.75 -5.42 3.77
N GLU A 59 -10.17 -4.56 2.91
CA GLU A 59 -10.48 -4.60 1.48
C GLU A 59 -10.06 -5.91 0.83
N VAL A 60 -8.88 -6.42 1.19
CA VAL A 60 -8.35 -7.67 0.62
C VAL A 60 -9.18 -8.87 1.03
N LYS A 61 -9.75 -8.86 2.24
CA LYS A 61 -10.60 -9.94 2.72
C LYS A 61 -11.88 -10.13 1.90
N ASN A 62 -12.28 -9.12 1.12
CA ASN A 62 -13.46 -9.25 0.25
C ASN A 62 -13.22 -10.24 -0.89
N ASP A 63 -11.98 -10.52 -1.25
CA ASP A 63 -11.64 -11.60 -2.16
C ASP A 63 -11.23 -12.82 -1.34
N LYS A 64 -12.01 -13.88 -1.42
CA LYS A 64 -11.83 -15.04 -0.56
C LYS A 64 -10.47 -15.73 -0.74
N THR A 65 -10.05 -15.91 -1.98
CA THR A 65 -8.78 -16.56 -2.30
C THR A 65 -7.58 -15.71 -1.88
N ILE A 66 -7.60 -14.44 -2.25
CA ILE A 66 -6.51 -13.52 -1.94
C ILE A 66 -6.47 -13.19 -0.45
N GLY A 67 -7.65 -13.03 0.17
CA GLY A 67 -7.73 -12.83 1.61
C GLY A 67 -7.12 -13.98 2.41
N SER A 68 -7.35 -15.21 1.97
CA SER A 68 -6.75 -16.40 2.58
C SER A 68 -5.22 -16.40 2.42
N TRP A 69 -4.75 -16.10 1.21
CA TRP A 69 -3.31 -15.95 0.97
C TRP A 69 -2.70 -14.87 1.84
N PHE A 70 -3.35 -13.71 1.90
CA PHE A 70 -2.87 -12.58 2.69
C PHE A 70 -2.74 -12.95 4.17
N GLY A 71 -3.75 -13.61 4.72
CA GLY A 71 -3.73 -14.09 6.10
C GLY A 71 -2.57 -15.03 6.38
N SER A 72 -2.24 -15.92 5.42
CA SER A 72 -1.13 -16.87 5.57
C SER A 72 0.24 -16.20 5.55
N GLN A 73 0.35 -15.00 4.98
CA GLN A 73 1.62 -14.26 4.95
C GLN A 73 1.97 -13.59 6.28
N GLN A 74 0.98 -13.41 7.15
CA GLN A 74 1.17 -12.73 8.45
C GLN A 74 1.81 -11.35 8.29
N CYS A 75 1.29 -10.58 7.34
CA CYS A 75 1.75 -9.23 7.07
C CYS A 75 1.58 -8.35 8.33
N THR A 76 2.58 -7.54 8.63
CA THR A 76 2.48 -6.58 9.72
C THR A 76 1.43 -5.52 9.36
N ILE A 77 0.44 -5.37 10.25
CA ILE A 77 -0.63 -4.39 10.11
C ILE A 77 -0.35 -3.25 11.06
N LEU A 78 -0.06 -2.08 10.51
CA LEU A 78 0.23 -0.89 11.33
C LEU A 78 -1.08 -0.37 11.92
N PRO A 79 -1.11 -0.12 13.25
CA PRO A 79 -2.33 0.33 13.91
C PRO A 79 -2.68 1.77 13.53
N ILE A 80 -4.00 2.05 13.52
CA ILE A 80 -4.50 3.40 13.30
C ILE A 80 -4.57 4.08 14.66
N ASP A 81 -3.64 4.99 14.91
CA ASP A 81 -3.58 5.75 16.15
C ASP A 81 -4.11 7.18 15.94
N GLU A 82 -4.00 8.00 16.99
CA GLU A 82 -4.48 9.38 16.97
C GLU A 82 -3.77 10.21 15.90
N GLU A 83 -2.44 10.06 15.75
CA GLU A 83 -1.67 10.79 14.75
C GLU A 83 -2.15 10.47 13.33
N ILE A 84 -2.38 9.19 13.04
CA ILE A 84 -2.89 8.76 11.73
C ILE A 84 -4.28 9.34 11.49
N GLN A 85 -5.15 9.34 12.52
CA GLN A 85 -6.49 9.92 12.39
C GLN A 85 -6.44 11.42 12.10
N LEU A 86 -5.50 12.15 12.71
CA LEU A 86 -5.29 13.57 12.43
C LEU A 86 -4.80 13.77 11.00
N ASN A 87 -3.90 12.92 10.53
CA ASN A 87 -3.43 12.95 9.15
C ASN A 87 -4.56 12.67 8.14
N VAL A 88 -5.43 11.71 8.45
CA VAL A 88 -6.61 11.42 7.63
C VAL A 88 -7.50 12.65 7.53
N ARG A 89 -7.78 13.31 8.65
CA ARG A 89 -8.60 14.52 8.69
C ARG A 89 -8.00 15.61 7.81
N LYS A 90 -6.68 15.80 7.86
CA LYS A 90 -5.97 16.77 7.04
C LYS A 90 -6.14 16.44 5.54
N ILE A 91 -5.91 15.19 5.17
CA ILE A 91 -6.03 14.74 3.78
C ILE A 91 -7.43 14.94 3.24
N VAL A 92 -8.45 14.53 3.99
CA VAL A 92 -9.86 14.66 3.59
C VAL A 92 -10.29 16.12 3.48
N THR A 93 -9.79 16.97 4.37
CA THR A 93 -10.08 18.39 4.35
C THR A 93 -9.45 19.08 3.14
N GLU A 94 -8.20 18.74 2.81
CA GLU A 94 -7.46 19.34 1.70
C GLU A 94 -7.80 18.71 0.34
N CYS A 95 -8.22 17.45 0.34
CA CYS A 95 -8.54 16.70 -0.87
C CYS A 95 -9.91 15.99 -0.72
N PRO A 96 -11.00 16.76 -0.59
CA PRO A 96 -12.32 16.16 -0.32
C PRO A 96 -12.81 15.24 -1.44
N LYS A 97 -12.35 15.45 -2.68
CA LYS A 97 -12.72 14.62 -3.83
C LYS A 97 -12.07 13.24 -3.80
N MET A 98 -11.15 13.00 -2.91
CA MET A 98 -10.53 11.69 -2.74
C MET A 98 -11.53 10.68 -2.17
N ILE A 99 -12.52 11.15 -1.41
CA ILE A 99 -13.54 10.28 -0.83
C ILE A 99 -14.80 10.33 -1.69
N SER A 100 -15.30 9.14 -2.03
CA SER A 100 -16.53 8.99 -2.78
C SER A 100 -17.74 9.03 -1.84
N PHE A 101 -18.74 9.81 -2.22
CA PHE A 101 -20.01 9.88 -1.54
C PHE A 101 -21.12 9.36 -2.47
N ALA A 102 -22.08 8.66 -1.92
CA ALA A 102 -23.31 8.25 -2.61
C ALA A 102 -23.06 7.59 -3.98
N GLY A 103 -22.14 6.62 -4.05
CA GLY A 103 -21.88 5.89 -5.28
C GLY A 103 -21.05 6.64 -6.31
N GLY A 104 -20.44 7.75 -5.93
CA GLY A 104 -19.59 8.54 -6.82
C GLY A 104 -18.32 7.80 -7.25
N GLN A 105 -17.51 8.49 -8.03
CA GLN A 105 -16.30 7.96 -8.68
C GLN A 105 -15.01 8.18 -7.86
N GLY A 106 -15.13 8.56 -6.61
CA GLY A 106 -13.97 8.82 -5.76
C GLY A 106 -13.26 7.53 -5.29
N SER A 107 -12.13 7.71 -4.64
CA SER A 107 -11.41 6.64 -3.98
C SER A 107 -12.11 6.21 -2.69
N SER A 108 -11.78 5.01 -2.19
CA SER A 108 -12.32 4.54 -0.92
C SER A 108 -11.69 5.29 0.25
N SER A 109 -12.32 5.25 1.42
CA SER A 109 -11.75 5.82 2.65
C SER A 109 -10.42 5.17 3.00
N GLY A 110 -10.24 3.91 2.62
CA GLY A 110 -8.98 3.19 2.84
C GLY A 110 -7.76 3.90 2.24
N ASP A 111 -7.95 4.59 1.12
CA ASP A 111 -6.87 5.33 0.46
C ASP A 111 -6.34 6.46 1.35
N ALA A 112 -7.23 7.19 2.02
CA ALA A 112 -6.82 8.26 2.94
C ALA A 112 -6.06 7.70 4.15
N PHE A 113 -6.51 6.57 4.70
CA PHE A 113 -5.81 5.91 5.80
C PHE A 113 -4.44 5.40 5.38
N LEU A 114 -4.32 4.86 4.16
CA LEU A 114 -3.05 4.39 3.62
C LEU A 114 -2.04 5.54 3.52
N ILE A 115 -2.45 6.66 2.93
CA ILE A 115 -1.59 7.84 2.78
C ILE A 115 -1.21 8.41 4.14
N ALA A 116 -2.16 8.51 5.06
CA ALA A 116 -1.92 9.01 6.41
C ALA A 116 -0.90 8.15 7.17
N THR A 117 -0.97 6.83 6.97
CA THR A 117 -0.02 5.89 7.57
C THR A 117 1.37 6.09 6.98
N ALA A 118 1.47 6.26 5.67
CA ALA A 118 2.75 6.53 5.01
C ALA A 118 3.36 7.86 5.49
N MET A 119 2.54 8.87 5.75
CA MET A 119 3.00 10.14 6.31
C MET A 119 3.67 9.94 7.67
N LYS A 120 3.04 9.18 8.55
CA LYS A 120 3.56 8.96 9.90
C LYS A 120 4.88 8.20 9.90
N TYR A 121 4.94 7.11 9.14
CA TYR A 121 6.08 6.19 9.16
C TYR A 121 7.11 6.49 8.07
N ASN A 122 6.87 7.50 7.23
CA ASN A 122 7.74 7.88 6.12
C ASN A 122 8.01 6.70 5.18
N LEU A 123 6.95 6.07 4.71
CA LEU A 123 7.03 4.89 3.85
C LEU A 123 6.70 5.23 2.40
N THR A 124 7.27 4.46 1.48
CA THR A 124 6.89 4.49 0.06
C THR A 124 5.66 3.60 -0.13
N ILE A 125 4.65 4.08 -0.84
CA ILE A 125 3.44 3.29 -1.11
C ILE A 125 3.62 2.49 -2.40
N ILE A 126 3.28 1.20 -2.33
CA ILE A 126 3.20 0.33 -3.52
C ILE A 126 1.74 0.33 -3.98
N THR A 127 1.47 0.86 -5.16
CA THR A 127 0.11 0.94 -5.71
C THR A 127 0.15 0.81 -7.23
N GLU A 128 -0.88 0.15 -7.79
CA GLU A 128 -1.07 0.05 -9.24
C GLU A 128 -1.97 1.17 -9.78
N GLU A 129 -2.43 2.10 -8.92
CA GLU A 129 -3.27 3.20 -9.37
C GLU A 129 -2.54 4.12 -10.35
N ASN A 130 -3.30 4.71 -11.28
CA ASN A 130 -2.77 5.57 -12.34
C ASN A 130 -2.18 6.86 -11.76
N LYS A 131 -0.92 7.12 -12.06
CA LYS A 131 -0.18 8.30 -11.57
C LYS A 131 -0.70 9.62 -12.14
N GLU A 132 -1.33 9.57 -13.30
CA GLU A 132 -1.82 10.76 -13.99
C GLU A 132 -3.24 11.15 -13.58
N LYS A 133 -3.95 10.23 -12.92
CA LYS A 133 -5.34 10.46 -12.56
C LYS A 133 -5.44 11.26 -11.26
N HIS A 134 -6.12 12.40 -11.32
CA HIS A 134 -6.31 13.28 -10.17
C HIS A 134 -7.08 12.57 -9.04
N TYR A 135 -6.76 12.92 -7.82
CA TYR A 135 -7.38 12.41 -6.58
C TYR A 135 -7.17 10.91 -6.33
N LYS A 136 -6.34 10.24 -7.13
CA LYS A 136 -5.89 8.87 -6.82
C LYS A 136 -4.64 8.93 -5.94
N ILE A 137 -4.28 7.80 -5.37
CA ILE A 137 -3.17 7.72 -4.39
C ILE A 137 -1.89 8.42 -4.88
N PRO A 138 -1.34 8.13 -6.08
CA PRO A 138 -0.09 8.79 -6.49
C PRO A 138 -0.21 10.31 -6.59
N TRP A 139 -1.35 10.80 -7.08
CA TRP A 139 -1.58 12.23 -7.23
C TRP A 139 -1.62 12.94 -5.88
N VAL A 140 -2.33 12.35 -4.90
CA VAL A 140 -2.45 12.92 -3.56
C VAL A 140 -1.11 12.81 -2.81
N CYS A 141 -0.40 11.69 -2.95
CA CYS A 141 0.91 11.50 -2.33
C CYS A 141 1.92 12.56 -2.76
N LYS A 142 1.89 12.97 -4.03
CA LYS A 142 2.75 14.00 -4.56
C LYS A 142 2.62 15.30 -3.77
N LYS A 143 1.38 15.64 -3.38
CA LYS A 143 1.10 16.83 -2.58
C LYS A 143 1.78 16.78 -1.21
N TYR A 144 1.92 15.60 -0.63
CA TYR A 144 2.47 15.43 0.71
C TYR A 144 3.93 14.92 0.72
N GLY A 145 4.57 14.89 -0.46
CA GLY A 145 5.95 14.44 -0.56
C GLY A 145 6.17 12.96 -0.30
N ILE A 146 5.13 12.15 -0.50
CA ILE A 146 5.18 10.69 -0.34
C ILE A 146 5.50 10.06 -1.68
N GLN A 147 6.52 9.18 -1.72
CA GLN A 147 6.84 8.43 -2.94
C GLN A 147 5.87 7.28 -3.14
N THR A 148 5.53 7.03 -4.40
CA THR A 148 4.74 5.85 -4.80
C THR A 148 5.50 5.08 -5.87
N VAL A 149 5.37 3.76 -5.83
CA VAL A 149 5.92 2.86 -6.85
C VAL A 149 4.85 1.84 -7.22
N ASN A 150 4.83 1.41 -8.48
CA ASN A 150 4.06 0.24 -8.85
C ASN A 150 4.94 -1.01 -8.66
N ILE A 151 4.40 -2.19 -8.92
CA ILE A 151 5.14 -3.45 -8.72
C ILE A 151 6.39 -3.49 -9.60
N THR A 152 6.31 -3.04 -10.85
CA THR A 152 7.47 -3.00 -11.74
C THR A 152 8.56 -2.09 -11.18
N GLU A 153 8.19 -0.90 -10.73
CA GLU A 153 9.13 0.05 -10.13
C GLU A 153 9.72 -0.49 -8.83
N LEU A 154 8.93 -1.23 -8.05
CA LEU A 154 9.41 -1.90 -6.85
C LEU A 154 10.52 -2.90 -7.19
N CYS A 155 10.30 -3.72 -8.21
CA CYS A 155 11.32 -4.69 -8.67
C CYS A 155 12.61 -3.99 -9.08
N VAL A 156 12.50 -2.90 -9.82
CA VAL A 156 13.67 -2.11 -10.25
C VAL A 156 14.40 -1.53 -9.03
N THR A 157 13.65 -0.93 -8.12
CA THR A 157 14.22 -0.29 -6.91
C THR A 157 14.93 -1.29 -6.02
N GLU A 158 14.37 -2.50 -5.86
CA GLU A 158 14.97 -3.56 -5.02
C GLU A 158 16.02 -4.38 -5.76
N GLY A 159 16.20 -4.16 -7.06
CA GLY A 159 17.18 -4.90 -7.85
C GLY A 159 16.76 -6.33 -8.13
N TRP A 160 15.47 -6.63 -8.11
CA TRP A 160 14.98 -7.97 -8.42
C TRP A 160 14.96 -8.19 -9.92
N ALA A 161 15.54 -9.31 -10.36
CA ALA A 161 15.55 -9.72 -11.76
C ALA A 161 15.09 -11.18 -11.86
N PHE A 162 14.30 -11.48 -12.88
CA PHE A 162 13.71 -12.81 -13.07
C PHE A 162 13.97 -13.36 -14.46
#